data_d6014b96e38a8550325fa2dcfb52ff23
#
_entry.id   d6014b96e38a8550325fa2dcfb52ff23
#
_cell.length_a   1.000
_cell.length_b   1.000
_cell.length_c   1.000
_cell.angle_alpha   90.00
_cell.angle_beta   90.00
_cell.angle_gamma   90.00
#
_symmetry.space_group_name_H-M   'P 1'
#
loop_
_entity.id
_entity.type
_entity.pdbx_description
1 polymer ?
#
loop_
_entity_poly.entity_id
_entity_poly.type
_entity_poly.pdbx_seq_one_letter_code
_entity_poly.pdbx_strand_id
1 'polypeptide(L)'
;MGNKKYKFNVNYKDEAKYKDGLRSFLEYRDLGVSEASNGEYKAHILRVKKECTGEQEMHTTGFHKHLVTFQMYYVLKGWVKFIYDGEGTFIFKKGDCVYAPPKIKHNEIACSNDFEALEILSPGKHETVKVD
;
A
#
# COMPACT_ATOMS: atom_id res chain seq x y z
N MET A 1 -7.14 25.26 -25.34
CA MET A 1 -6.63 24.61 -24.69
C MET A 1 -7.28 24.16 -23.51
N GLY A 2 -7.96 23.46 -23.28
CA GLY A 2 -8.60 23.03 -22.08
C GLY A 2 -7.61 22.72 -20.96
N ASN A 3 -8.11 22.60 -19.78
CA ASN A 3 -7.32 22.23 -18.65
C ASN A 3 -6.89 20.78 -18.80
N LYS A 4 -5.63 20.53 -18.57
CA LYS A 4 -5.16 19.16 -18.52
C LYS A 4 -5.67 18.54 -17.23
N LYS A 5 -6.40 17.45 -17.35
CA LYS A 5 -6.83 16.67 -16.20
C LYS A 5 -5.65 15.97 -15.55
N TYR A 6 -4.66 15.60 -16.34
CA TYR A 6 -3.48 14.89 -15.90
C TYR A 6 -2.24 15.72 -16.11
N LYS A 7 -1.28 15.61 -15.18
CA LYS A 7 -0.02 16.34 -15.24
C LYS A 7 1.13 15.36 -15.30
N PHE A 8 2.17 15.73 -16.03
CA PHE A 8 3.42 14.97 -16.02
C PHE A 8 4.02 15.07 -14.61
N ASN A 9 4.54 13.96 -14.08
CA ASN A 9 5.11 13.93 -12.74
C ASN A 9 6.33 13.03 -12.70
N VAL A 10 7.37 13.47 -12.02
CA VAL A 10 8.55 12.66 -11.75
C VAL A 10 8.85 12.68 -10.26
N ASN A 11 9.13 11.52 -9.69
CA ASN A 11 9.45 11.42 -8.28
C ASN A 11 10.78 10.67 -8.16
N TYR A 12 11.85 11.41 -7.88
CA TYR A 12 13.19 10.85 -7.80
C TYR A 12 13.46 10.21 -6.45
N LYS A 13 14.10 9.06 -6.46
CA LYS A 13 14.47 8.34 -5.23
C LYS A 13 15.30 9.21 -4.29
N ASP A 14 16.24 9.97 -4.83
CA ASP A 14 17.14 10.81 -4.01
C ASP A 14 16.43 11.96 -3.31
N GLU A 15 15.22 12.28 -3.76
CA GLU A 15 14.41 13.32 -3.16
C GLU A 15 13.23 12.73 -2.37
N ALA A 16 13.25 11.44 -2.12
CA ALA A 16 12.14 10.76 -1.47
C ALA A 16 11.91 11.28 -0.05
N LYS A 17 10.64 11.48 0.28
CA LYS A 17 10.21 11.86 1.61
C LYS A 17 9.25 10.82 2.12
N TYR A 18 9.50 10.33 3.33
CA TYR A 18 8.65 9.33 3.95
C TYR A 18 7.89 9.97 5.10
N LYS A 19 6.63 9.63 5.22
CA LYS A 19 5.76 10.09 6.30
C LYS A 19 5.25 8.88 7.08
N ASP A 20 4.88 9.10 8.34
CA ASP A 20 4.32 8.05 9.16
C ASP A 20 3.08 7.48 8.51
N GLY A 21 3.00 6.16 8.54
CA GLY A 21 1.86 5.46 8.01
C GLY A 21 0.81 5.18 9.05
N LEU A 22 -0.20 4.41 8.66
CA LEU A 22 -1.28 4.00 9.53
C LEU A 22 -0.77 3.19 10.72
N ARG A 23 0.29 2.42 10.51
CA ARG A 23 0.89 1.60 11.56
C ARG A 23 2.18 2.26 12.03
N SER A 24 2.44 2.20 13.34
CA SER A 24 3.57 2.90 13.95
C SER A 24 4.93 2.49 13.40
N PHE A 25 5.07 1.28 12.87
CA PHE A 25 6.35 0.79 12.35
C PHE A 25 6.49 0.97 10.84
N LEU A 26 5.46 1.48 10.14
CA LEU A 26 5.51 1.72 8.69
C LEU A 26 5.63 3.19 8.37
N GLU A 27 6.27 3.48 7.27
CA GLU A 27 6.31 4.83 6.69
C GLU A 27 6.03 4.75 5.20
N TYR A 28 5.49 5.82 4.65
CA TYR A 28 4.98 5.88 3.29
C TYR A 28 5.64 7.00 2.49
N ARG A 29 6.01 6.67 1.25
CA ARG A 29 6.50 7.63 0.27
C ARG A 29 5.45 7.78 -0.81
N ASP A 30 4.82 8.95 -0.91
CA ASP A 30 3.88 9.25 -1.98
C ASP A 30 4.70 9.48 -3.26
N LEU A 31 4.31 8.86 -4.36
CA LEU A 31 5.01 9.00 -5.63
C LEU A 31 4.45 10.13 -6.49
N GLY A 32 3.51 10.91 -5.96
CA GLY A 32 2.94 12.08 -6.66
C GLY A 32 1.88 11.76 -7.71
N VAL A 33 1.50 10.51 -7.81
CA VAL A 33 0.54 10.07 -8.84
C VAL A 33 -0.87 10.58 -8.57
N SER A 34 -1.27 10.62 -7.30
CA SER A 34 -2.63 11.06 -6.96
C SER A 34 -2.86 12.50 -7.38
N GLU A 35 -1.93 13.41 -7.06
CA GLU A 35 -2.06 14.80 -7.45
C GLU A 35 -1.98 14.94 -8.98
N ALA A 36 -1.03 14.27 -9.60
CA ALA A 36 -0.82 14.35 -11.04
C ALA A 36 -1.99 13.80 -11.85
N SER A 37 -2.68 12.79 -11.32
CA SER A 37 -3.83 12.16 -11.99
C SER A 37 -5.17 12.72 -11.55
N ASN A 38 -5.17 13.85 -10.85
CA ASN A 38 -6.39 14.49 -10.36
C ASN A 38 -7.21 13.55 -9.47
N GLY A 39 -6.53 12.75 -8.66
CA GLY A 39 -7.16 11.83 -7.70
C GLY A 39 -7.64 10.50 -8.29
N GLU A 40 -7.39 10.25 -9.58
CA GLU A 40 -7.84 8.98 -10.17
C GLU A 40 -7.04 7.79 -9.70
N TYR A 41 -5.74 7.98 -9.50
CA TYR A 41 -4.85 6.90 -9.08
C TYR A 41 -3.99 7.33 -7.91
N LYS A 42 -3.51 6.36 -7.16
CA LYS A 42 -2.53 6.59 -6.11
C LYS A 42 -1.45 5.53 -6.24
N ALA A 43 -0.20 5.94 -6.13
CA ALA A 43 0.92 5.02 -6.04
C ALA A 43 1.82 5.49 -4.92
N HIS A 44 2.22 4.58 -4.05
CA HIS A 44 3.15 4.88 -2.97
C HIS A 44 4.01 3.67 -2.63
N ILE A 45 5.15 3.95 -2.04
CA ILE A 45 6.02 2.92 -1.47
C ILE A 45 5.74 2.90 0.02
N LEU A 46 5.55 1.72 0.58
CA LEU A 46 5.50 1.55 2.02
C LEU A 46 6.66 0.69 2.47
N ARG A 47 7.23 1.00 3.61
CA ARG A 47 8.36 0.26 4.16
C ARG A 47 8.37 0.31 5.69
N VAL A 48 9.06 -0.66 6.29
CA VAL A 48 9.27 -0.66 7.74
C VAL A 48 10.34 0.38 8.07
N LYS A 49 10.12 1.12 9.15
CA LYS A 49 11.07 2.13 9.62
C LYS A 49 12.38 1.48 10.05
N LYS A 50 13.48 2.20 9.83
CA LYS A 50 14.82 1.67 10.12
C LYS A 50 15.04 1.29 11.58
N GLU A 51 14.39 1.98 12.51
CA GLU A 51 14.53 1.70 13.92
C GLU A 51 13.76 0.45 14.36
N CYS A 52 12.89 -0.09 13.52
CA CYS A 52 12.15 -1.30 13.83
C CYS A 52 12.94 -2.49 13.36
N THR A 53 13.24 -3.42 14.25
CA THR A 53 14.01 -4.62 13.93
C THR A 53 13.20 -5.87 14.23
N GLY A 54 13.50 -6.95 13.51
CA GLY A 54 12.79 -8.19 13.66
C GLY A 54 11.48 -8.21 12.88
N GLU A 55 10.74 -9.29 13.06
CA GLU A 55 9.46 -9.47 12.39
C GLU A 55 8.40 -8.57 13.04
N GLN A 56 7.62 -7.90 12.22
CA GLN A 56 6.59 -6.97 12.71
C GLN A 56 5.22 -7.65 12.67
N GLU A 57 4.50 -7.60 13.78
CA GLU A 57 3.14 -8.08 13.86
C GLU A 57 2.17 -6.93 13.63
N MET A 58 1.22 -7.15 12.73
CA MET A 58 0.26 -6.13 12.36
C MET A 58 -1.08 -6.37 13.04
N HIS A 59 -1.13 -6.18 14.34
CA HIS A 59 -2.29 -6.53 15.12
C HIS A 59 -3.52 -5.68 14.99
N THR A 60 -3.44 -4.61 14.44
CA THR A 60 -4.21 -3.48 14.89
C THR A 60 -5.68 -3.44 14.58
N THR A 61 -6.12 -3.89 13.44
CA THR A 61 -7.47 -3.54 13.04
C THR A 61 -8.34 -4.70 12.64
N GLY A 62 -7.77 -5.88 12.49
CA GLY A 62 -8.53 -6.99 11.96
C GLY A 62 -8.86 -6.76 10.49
N PHE A 63 -9.94 -7.35 10.04
CA PHE A 63 -10.35 -7.23 8.65
C PHE A 63 -10.86 -5.83 8.32
N HIS A 64 -10.48 -5.36 7.13
CA HIS A 64 -10.98 -4.10 6.58
C HIS A 64 -11.07 -4.24 5.06
N LYS A 65 -11.72 -3.28 4.43
CA LYS A 65 -11.78 -3.19 2.97
C LYS A 65 -11.62 -1.74 2.55
N HIS A 66 -11.03 -1.54 1.39
CA HIS A 66 -10.89 -0.23 0.81
C HIS A 66 -11.96 -0.01 -0.25
N LEU A 67 -12.54 1.17 -0.30
CA LEU A 67 -13.55 1.50 -1.29
C LEU A 67 -12.86 1.95 -2.58
N VAL A 68 -12.22 1.00 -3.24
CA VAL A 68 -11.44 1.22 -4.46
C VAL A 68 -11.95 0.31 -5.57
N THR A 69 -11.64 0.67 -6.80
CA THR A 69 -11.95 -0.15 -7.96
C THR A 69 -10.74 -0.94 -8.45
N PHE A 70 -9.56 -0.57 -7.97
CA PHE A 70 -8.32 -1.27 -8.29
C PHE A 70 -7.36 -1.18 -7.11
N GLN A 71 -6.72 -2.28 -6.78
CA GLN A 71 -5.67 -2.30 -5.76
C GLN A 71 -4.70 -3.43 -6.06
N MET A 72 -3.41 -3.11 -6.05
CA MET A 72 -2.38 -4.12 -6.17
C MET A 72 -1.18 -3.79 -5.31
N TYR A 73 -0.48 -4.83 -4.85
CA TYR A 73 0.80 -4.72 -4.17
C TYR A 73 1.85 -5.47 -4.97
N TYR A 74 3.02 -4.88 -5.09
CA TYR A 74 4.20 -5.55 -5.64
C TYR A 74 5.29 -5.48 -4.59
N VAL A 75 5.77 -6.63 -4.10
CA VAL A 75 6.76 -6.67 -3.02
C VAL A 75 8.16 -6.42 -3.57
N LEU A 76 8.83 -5.40 -3.04
CA LEU A 76 10.16 -4.98 -3.47
C LEU A 76 11.26 -5.58 -2.61
N LYS A 77 11.00 -5.80 -1.32
CA LYS A 77 11.95 -6.38 -0.37
C LYS A 77 11.19 -7.14 0.71
N GLY A 78 11.82 -8.18 1.26
CA GLY A 78 11.28 -8.90 2.37
C GLY A 78 10.03 -9.67 2.06
N TRP A 79 9.14 -9.77 3.04
CA TRP A 79 7.89 -10.51 2.89
C TRP A 79 6.78 -9.88 3.73
N VAL A 80 5.53 -10.19 3.35
CA VAL A 80 4.34 -9.75 4.07
C VAL A 80 3.32 -10.89 4.06
N LYS A 81 2.58 -11.04 5.15
CA LYS A 81 1.54 -12.06 5.30
C LYS A 81 0.17 -11.42 5.37
N PHE A 82 -0.74 -11.89 4.52
CA PHE A 82 -2.13 -11.40 4.46
C PHE A 82 -3.12 -12.54 4.56
N ILE A 83 -4.29 -12.23 5.10
CA ILE A 83 -5.47 -13.07 4.94
C ILE A 83 -6.43 -12.32 4.05
N TYR A 84 -6.90 -12.96 2.98
CA TYR A 84 -7.94 -12.42 2.11
C TYR A 84 -9.20 -13.26 2.26
N ASP A 85 -10.31 -12.60 2.57
CA ASP A 85 -11.57 -13.26 2.83
C ASP A 85 -12.02 -14.11 1.63
N GLY A 86 -12.31 -15.38 1.89
CA GLY A 86 -12.71 -16.32 0.84
C GLY A 86 -11.57 -16.92 0.03
N GLU A 87 -10.34 -16.36 0.16
CA GLU A 87 -9.20 -16.83 -0.63
C GLU A 87 -8.16 -17.58 0.19
N GLY A 88 -7.97 -17.18 1.45
CA GLY A 88 -7.03 -17.85 2.33
C GLY A 88 -5.92 -16.94 2.84
N THR A 89 -4.87 -17.57 3.35
CA THR A 89 -3.70 -16.90 3.90
C THR A 89 -2.52 -17.06 2.95
N PHE A 90 -1.84 -15.93 2.71
CA PHE A 90 -0.74 -15.88 1.74
C PHE A 90 0.47 -15.17 2.32
N ILE A 91 1.65 -15.60 1.91
CA ILE A 91 2.89 -14.88 2.18
C ILE A 91 3.44 -14.45 0.83
N PHE A 92 3.62 -13.13 0.65
CA PHE A 92 4.19 -12.57 -0.56
C PHE A 92 5.62 -12.15 -0.28
N LYS A 93 6.53 -12.50 -1.16
CA LYS A 93 7.96 -12.24 -1.06
C LYS A 93 8.41 -11.31 -2.18
N LYS A 94 9.63 -10.84 -2.10
CA LYS A 94 10.23 -10.00 -3.15
C LYS A 94 9.92 -10.54 -4.54
N GLY A 95 9.36 -9.70 -5.38
CA GLY A 95 8.97 -10.06 -6.75
C GLY A 95 7.56 -10.59 -6.90
N ASP A 96 6.88 -10.84 -5.81
CA ASP A 96 5.48 -11.31 -5.87
C ASP A 96 4.52 -10.13 -5.97
N CYS A 97 3.42 -10.36 -6.65
CA CYS A 97 2.37 -9.36 -6.84
C CYS A 97 1.02 -9.93 -6.47
N VAL A 98 0.20 -9.14 -5.79
CA VAL A 98 -1.18 -9.50 -5.53
C VAL A 98 -2.10 -8.42 -6.07
N TYR A 99 -3.12 -8.84 -6.80
CA TYR A 99 -4.23 -7.99 -7.20
C TYR A 99 -5.40 -8.33 -6.27
N ALA A 100 -5.91 -7.33 -5.56
CA ALA A 100 -7.05 -7.49 -4.68
C ALA A 100 -8.31 -6.97 -5.38
N PRO A 101 -9.33 -7.82 -5.58
CA PRO A 101 -10.59 -7.37 -6.19
C PRO A 101 -11.23 -6.24 -5.38
N PRO A 102 -12.06 -5.40 -6.00
CA PRO A 102 -12.73 -4.33 -5.28
C PRO A 102 -13.46 -4.82 -4.03
N LYS A 103 -13.29 -4.10 -2.94
CA LYS A 103 -14.00 -4.32 -1.68
C LYS A 103 -13.71 -5.65 -0.98
N ILE A 104 -12.67 -6.38 -1.38
CA ILE A 104 -12.33 -7.61 -0.67
C ILE A 104 -11.86 -7.28 0.75
N LYS A 105 -12.37 -8.04 1.71
CA LYS A 105 -11.94 -7.90 3.10
C LYS A 105 -10.59 -8.57 3.26
N HIS A 106 -9.67 -7.90 3.91
CA HIS A 106 -8.35 -8.45 4.13
C HIS A 106 -7.76 -8.00 5.45
N ASN A 107 -6.75 -8.71 5.90
CA ASN A 107 -6.05 -8.40 7.13
C ASN A 107 -4.55 -8.65 6.90
N GLU A 108 -3.75 -7.64 7.18
CA GLU A 108 -2.30 -7.76 7.18
C GLU A 108 -1.89 -8.30 8.54
N ILE A 109 -1.17 -9.42 8.58
CA ILE A 109 -0.86 -10.11 9.82
C ILE A 109 0.55 -9.83 10.30
N ALA A 110 1.53 -9.88 9.41
CA ALA A 110 2.93 -9.73 9.77
C ALA A 110 3.77 -9.38 8.56
N CYS A 111 4.96 -8.86 8.78
CA CYS A 111 5.94 -8.64 7.73
C CYS A 111 7.35 -8.70 8.28
N SER A 112 8.33 -8.88 7.40
CA SER A 112 9.73 -8.83 7.76
C SER A 112 10.16 -7.40 8.08
N ASN A 113 11.26 -7.25 8.81
CA ASN A 113 11.77 -5.92 9.19
C ASN A 113 12.28 -5.12 8.01
N ASP A 114 12.58 -5.77 6.88
CA ASP A 114 13.01 -5.10 5.66
C ASP A 114 11.91 -5.01 4.60
N PHE A 115 10.67 -5.30 4.97
CA PHE A 115 9.55 -5.26 4.04
C PHE A 115 9.41 -3.89 3.37
N GLU A 116 9.29 -3.95 2.04
CA GLU A 116 9.03 -2.77 1.24
C GLU A 116 8.17 -3.18 0.05
N ALA A 117 7.17 -2.41 -0.26
CA ALA A 117 6.25 -2.73 -1.36
C ALA A 117 5.78 -1.46 -2.08
N LEU A 118 5.46 -1.64 -3.36
CA LEU A 118 4.75 -0.65 -4.15
C LEU A 118 3.27 -1.00 -4.10
N GLU A 119 2.44 -0.04 -3.73
CA GLU A 119 0.98 -0.21 -3.78
C GLU A 119 0.39 0.78 -4.76
N ILE A 120 -0.52 0.31 -5.60
CA ILE A 120 -1.25 1.13 -6.57
C ILE A 120 -2.73 0.96 -6.34
N LEU A 121 -3.46 2.07 -6.24
CA LEU A 121 -4.90 2.09 -5.97
C LEU A 121 -5.61 3.05 -6.90
N SER A 122 -6.89 2.79 -7.15
CA SER A 122 -7.81 3.69 -7.84
C SER A 122 -9.19 3.54 -7.21
N PRO A 123 -9.90 4.64 -6.90
CA PRO A 123 -9.43 6.00 -7.00
C PRO A 123 -8.35 6.33 -5.97
N GLY A 124 -7.58 7.39 -6.22
CA GLY A 124 -6.52 7.82 -5.31
C GLY A 124 -7.07 8.32 -3.98
N LYS A 125 -8.28 8.86 -3.98
CA LYS A 125 -8.99 9.26 -2.77
C LYS A 125 -10.10 8.25 -2.53
N HIS A 126 -10.06 7.59 -1.39
CA HIS A 126 -11.03 6.56 -1.07
C HIS A 126 -11.15 6.41 0.45
N GLU A 127 -12.20 5.73 0.89
CA GLU A 127 -12.41 5.40 2.29
C GLU A 127 -11.97 3.98 2.57
N THR A 128 -11.52 3.74 3.78
CA THR A 128 -11.24 2.41 4.30
C THR A 128 -12.30 2.08 5.33
N VAL A 129 -12.95 0.94 5.19
CA VAL A 129 -14.04 0.53 6.06
C VAL A 129 -13.62 -0.68 6.89
N LYS A 130 -13.76 -0.55 8.21
CA LYS A 130 -13.51 -1.66 9.12
C LYS A 130 -14.67 -2.64 9.04
N VAL A 131 -14.36 -3.92 9.00
CA VAL A 131 -15.36 -4.96 8.85
C VAL A 131 -15.21 -5.97 9.97
N ASP A 132 -16.29 -6.31 10.61
CA ASP A 132 -16.32 -7.31 11.68
C ASP A 132 -16.30 -8.73 11.12
#